data_fe234cd649ca0e87f0193383bee98fea
#
_entry.id   fe234cd649ca0e87f0193383bee98fea
#
_cell.length_a   1.000
_cell.length_b   1.000
_cell.length_c   1.000
_cell.angle_alpha   90.00
_cell.angle_beta   90.00
_cell.angle_gamma   90.00
#
_symmetry.space_group_name_H-M   'P 1'
#
loop_
_entity.id
_entity.type
_entity.pdbx_description
1 polymer ?
#
loop_
_entity_poly.entity_id
_entity_poly.type
_entity_poly.pdbx_seq_one_letter_code
_entity_poly.pdbx_strand_id
1 'polypeptide(L)'
;MAEKKPNMLIGLDNIQRKPEDEENLNTLFYKLFTTQGGSEVLKYLKSLTIDAVAGPEISDTGLRHLEGQRYLVGLIQRRINKGI
;
A
#
# COMPACT_ATOMS: atom_id res chain seq x y z
N MET A 1 4.13 33.29 -5.38
CA MET A 1 4.44 32.10 -6.10
C MET A 1 4.71 30.93 -5.18
N ALA A 2 4.11 29.86 -5.48
CA ALA A 2 4.29 28.70 -4.64
C ALA A 2 5.72 28.22 -4.76
N GLU A 3 6.32 28.00 -3.64
CA GLU A 3 7.63 27.43 -3.61
C GLU A 3 7.55 25.97 -3.90
N LYS A 4 8.13 25.58 -4.99
CA LYS A 4 8.30 24.18 -5.20
C LYS A 4 9.45 23.74 -4.31
N LYS A 5 9.19 22.84 -3.41
CA LYS A 5 10.24 22.33 -2.56
C LYS A 5 11.17 21.46 -3.40
N PRO A 6 12.44 21.84 -3.54
CA PRO A 6 13.27 21.25 -4.59
C PRO A 6 13.49 19.76 -4.49
N ASN A 7 13.47 19.18 -3.32
CA ASN A 7 13.78 17.77 -3.16
C ASN A 7 12.58 16.94 -2.79
N MET A 8 11.38 17.44 -3.10
CA MET A 8 10.17 16.71 -2.77
C MET A 8 9.66 15.96 -3.99
N LEU A 9 9.14 14.79 -3.75
CA LEU A 9 8.43 14.03 -4.78
C LEU A 9 7.10 13.60 -4.21
N ILE A 10 6.24 13.12 -5.09
CA ILE A 10 4.95 12.58 -4.69
C ILE A 10 5.09 11.08 -4.52
N GLY A 11 4.84 10.59 -3.31
CA GLY A 11 4.97 9.18 -2.99
C GLY A 11 3.86 8.35 -3.59
N LEU A 12 3.96 7.05 -3.40
CA LEU A 12 2.94 6.11 -3.89
C LEU A 12 1.56 6.39 -3.32
N ASP A 13 1.52 7.05 -2.17
CA ASP A 13 0.29 7.37 -1.46
C ASP A 13 -0.18 8.80 -1.72
N ASN A 14 0.43 9.49 -2.70
CA ASN A 14 0.13 10.87 -3.06
C ASN A 14 0.53 11.89 -1.99
N ILE A 15 1.37 11.50 -1.05
CA ILE A 15 1.90 12.42 -0.03
C ILE A 15 3.29 12.84 -0.46
N GLN A 16 3.56 14.14 -0.37
CA GLN A 16 4.87 14.66 -0.73
C GLN A 16 5.89 14.33 0.35
N ARG A 17 7.06 13.86 -0.09
CA ARG A 17 8.18 13.55 0.81
C ARG A 17 9.48 13.80 0.09
N LYS A 18 10.56 13.89 0.86
CA LYS A 18 11.89 13.84 0.28
C LYS A 18 12.12 12.48 -0.34
N PRO A 19 12.88 12.39 -1.43
CA PRO A 19 13.13 11.09 -2.07
C PRO A 19 13.70 10.04 -1.11
N GLU A 20 14.63 10.44 -0.24
CA GLU A 20 15.21 9.47 0.68
C GLU A 20 14.20 8.96 1.70
N ASP A 21 13.24 9.78 2.09
CA ASP A 21 12.20 9.34 3.01
C ASP A 21 11.27 8.34 2.34
N GLU A 22 10.94 8.58 1.08
CA GLU A 22 10.11 7.64 0.32
C GLU A 22 10.85 6.31 0.13
N GLU A 23 12.13 6.36 -0.19
CA GLU A 23 12.92 5.14 -0.34
C GLU A 23 13.03 4.38 0.97
N ASN A 24 13.20 5.10 2.07
CA ASN A 24 13.27 4.47 3.39
C ASN A 24 11.98 3.74 3.72
N LEU A 25 10.83 4.35 3.41
CA LEU A 25 9.55 3.69 3.61
C LEU A 25 9.48 2.39 2.83
N ASN A 26 9.86 2.44 1.55
CA ASN A 26 9.82 1.25 0.71
C ASN A 26 10.72 0.15 1.27
N THR A 27 11.91 0.52 1.74
CA THR A 27 12.84 -0.42 2.33
C THR A 27 12.29 -1.04 3.60
N LEU A 28 11.63 -0.23 4.45
CA LEU A 28 11.02 -0.74 5.68
C LEU A 28 9.92 -1.74 5.38
N PHE A 29 9.07 -1.44 4.41
CA PHE A 29 8.02 -2.37 4.00
C PHE A 29 8.62 -3.66 3.47
N TYR A 30 9.64 -3.56 2.65
CA TYR A 30 10.30 -4.75 2.12
C TYR A 30 10.88 -5.59 3.26
N LYS A 31 11.62 -4.97 4.17
CA LYS A 31 12.25 -5.70 5.26
C LYS A 31 11.23 -6.37 6.17
N LEU A 32 10.14 -5.67 6.46
CA LEU A 32 9.14 -6.19 7.37
C LEU A 32 8.34 -7.34 6.74
N PHE A 33 7.89 -7.14 5.51
CA PHE A 33 6.94 -8.07 4.90
C PHE A 33 7.60 -9.20 4.12
N THR A 34 8.93 -9.22 4.02
CA THR A 34 9.64 -10.38 3.45
C THR A 34 10.21 -11.30 4.52
N THR A 35 10.02 -10.99 5.79
CA THR A 35 10.24 -11.99 6.84
C THR A 35 9.15 -13.06 6.73
N GLN A 36 9.40 -14.22 7.33
CA GLN A 36 8.40 -15.27 7.30
C GLN A 36 7.10 -14.81 7.95
N GLY A 37 7.18 -14.21 9.14
CA GLY A 37 5.98 -13.73 9.81
C GLY A 37 5.29 -12.62 9.04
N GLY A 38 6.06 -11.66 8.53
CA GLY A 38 5.49 -10.54 7.79
C GLY A 38 4.81 -10.99 6.51
N SER A 39 5.42 -11.93 5.78
CA SER A 39 4.82 -12.42 4.54
C SER A 39 3.54 -13.20 4.81
N GLU A 40 3.47 -13.91 5.94
CA GLU A 40 2.25 -14.62 6.30
C GLU A 40 1.12 -13.66 6.67
N VAL A 41 1.46 -12.59 7.41
CA VAL A 41 0.47 -11.57 7.73
C VAL A 41 -0.04 -10.91 6.45
N LEU A 42 0.86 -10.59 5.52
CA LEU A 42 0.43 -9.98 4.26
C LEU A 42 -0.45 -10.93 3.47
N LYS A 43 -0.11 -12.20 3.42
CA LYS A 43 -0.93 -13.19 2.74
C LYS A 43 -2.35 -13.23 3.33
N TYR A 44 -2.44 -13.18 4.66
CA TYR A 44 -3.73 -13.12 5.33
C TYR A 44 -4.51 -11.87 4.93
N LEU A 45 -3.87 -10.71 4.98
CA LEU A 45 -4.54 -9.46 4.60
C LEU A 45 -5.01 -9.49 3.15
N LYS A 46 -4.21 -10.06 2.26
CA LYS A 46 -4.61 -10.18 0.86
C LYS A 46 -5.80 -11.11 0.71
N SER A 47 -5.88 -12.16 1.49
CA SER A 47 -7.00 -13.10 1.40
C SER A 47 -8.32 -12.45 1.77
N LEU A 48 -8.28 -11.41 2.61
CA LEU A 48 -9.48 -10.69 3.03
C LEU A 48 -9.85 -9.56 2.08
N THR A 49 -8.96 -9.17 1.19
CA THR A 49 -9.12 -7.96 0.39
C THR A 49 -8.93 -8.22 -1.09
N ILE A 50 -7.69 -8.27 -1.56
CA ILE A 50 -7.39 -8.35 -2.99
C ILE A 50 -7.92 -9.66 -3.57
N ASP A 51 -7.73 -10.75 -2.86
CA ASP A 51 -8.14 -12.07 -3.34
C ASP A 51 -9.57 -12.42 -2.98
N ALA A 52 -10.27 -11.55 -2.25
CA ALA A 52 -11.66 -11.80 -1.86
C ALA A 52 -12.59 -11.55 -3.04
N VAL A 53 -13.61 -12.39 -3.14
CA VAL A 53 -14.64 -12.25 -4.17
C VAL A 53 -15.90 -11.71 -3.52
N ALA A 54 -16.37 -10.57 -4.03
CA ALA A 54 -17.62 -9.99 -3.54
C ALA A 54 -18.79 -10.79 -4.10
N GLY A 55 -19.73 -11.16 -3.22
CA GLY A 55 -20.93 -11.84 -3.65
C GLY A 55 -21.90 -10.89 -4.34
N PRO A 56 -22.90 -11.43 -5.04
CA PRO A 56 -23.86 -10.59 -5.75
C PRO A 56 -24.75 -9.76 -4.83
N GLU A 57 -24.80 -10.09 -3.55
CA GLU A 57 -25.60 -9.33 -2.60
C GLU A 57 -24.88 -8.12 -2.03
N ILE A 58 -23.60 -7.93 -2.33
CA ILE A 58 -22.89 -6.84 -1.71
C ILE A 58 -23.46 -5.50 -2.16
N SER A 59 -23.67 -4.61 -1.21
CA SER A 59 -24.19 -3.27 -1.51
C SER A 59 -23.09 -2.40 -2.12
N ASP A 60 -23.49 -1.28 -2.73
CA ASP A 60 -22.53 -0.31 -3.25
C ASP A 60 -21.62 0.22 -2.13
N THR A 61 -22.19 0.48 -0.96
CA THR A 61 -21.42 0.94 0.18
C THR A 61 -20.41 -0.13 0.62
N GLY A 62 -20.85 -1.38 0.68
CA GLY A 62 -19.97 -2.49 1.03
C GLY A 62 -18.85 -2.67 0.02
N LEU A 63 -19.15 -2.52 -1.26
CA LEU A 63 -18.15 -2.65 -2.30
C LEU A 63 -17.11 -1.53 -2.21
N ARG A 64 -17.54 -0.29 -1.97
CA ARG A 64 -16.62 0.83 -1.80
C ARG A 64 -15.71 0.61 -0.60
N HIS A 65 -16.27 0.08 0.48
CA HIS A 65 -15.48 -0.23 1.67
C HIS A 65 -14.40 -1.26 1.35
N LEU A 66 -14.76 -2.30 0.63
CA LEU A 66 -13.83 -3.34 0.23
C LEU A 66 -12.76 -2.78 -0.71
N GLU A 67 -13.12 -1.91 -1.64
CA GLU A 67 -12.16 -1.30 -2.55
C GLU A 67 -11.14 -0.44 -1.80
N GLY A 68 -11.57 0.27 -0.77
CA GLY A 68 -10.66 1.03 0.07
C GLY A 68 -9.66 0.13 0.77
N GLN A 69 -10.12 -1.01 1.27
CA GLN A 69 -9.24 -1.99 1.90
C GLN A 69 -8.26 -2.58 0.89
N ARG A 70 -8.74 -2.90 -0.31
CA ARG A 70 -7.89 -3.39 -1.39
C ARG A 70 -6.82 -2.39 -1.77
N TYR A 71 -7.19 -1.11 -1.82
CA TYR A 71 -6.23 -0.08 -2.14
C TYR A 71 -5.08 -0.06 -1.12
N LEU A 72 -5.42 -0.11 0.15
CA LEU A 72 -4.40 -0.05 1.20
C LEU A 72 -3.47 -1.26 1.15
N VAL A 73 -4.03 -2.44 1.01
CA VAL A 73 -3.20 -3.65 0.93
C VAL A 73 -2.38 -3.66 -0.36
N GLY A 74 -2.95 -3.18 -1.45
CA GLY A 74 -2.21 -3.02 -2.70
C GLY A 74 -1.06 -2.05 -2.58
N LEU A 75 -1.23 -0.99 -1.79
CA LEU A 75 -0.16 -0.04 -1.53
C LEU A 75 1.00 -0.71 -0.77
N ILE A 76 0.68 -1.56 0.21
CA ILE A 76 1.70 -2.34 0.90
C ILE A 76 2.52 -3.15 -0.11
N GLN A 77 1.85 -3.85 -1.00
CA GLN A 77 2.53 -4.68 -2.01
C GLN A 77 3.43 -3.84 -2.92
N ARG A 78 2.94 -2.68 -3.34
CA ARG A 78 3.74 -1.80 -4.20
C ARG A 78 4.98 -1.28 -3.49
N ARG A 79 4.87 -0.97 -2.20
CA ARG A 79 6.03 -0.52 -1.44
C ARG A 79 7.07 -1.64 -1.31
N ILE A 80 6.61 -2.87 -1.08
CA ILE A 80 7.52 -4.01 -1.04
C ILE A 80 8.27 -4.14 -2.36
N ASN A 81 7.55 -4.05 -3.47
CA ASN A 81 8.14 -4.19 -4.80
C ASN A 81 9.16 -3.10 -5.09
N LYS A 82 8.92 -1.90 -4.57
CA LYS A 82 9.86 -0.79 -4.75
C LYS A 82 11.06 -0.88 -3.83
N GLY A 83 10.95 -1.62 -2.73
CA GLY A 83 12.02 -1.73 -1.74
C GLY A 83 13.05 -2.80 -2.03
N ILE A 84 12.85 -3.54 -3.11
CA ILE A 84 13.80 -4.58 -3.51
C ILE A 84 15.11 -3.99 -3.99
#